data_7f39b124c3e7c87931c5621b35a3a55b
#
_entry.id   7f39b124c3e7c87931c5621b35a3a55b
#
_cell.length_a   1.000
_cell.length_b   1.000
_cell.length_c   1.000
_cell.angle_alpha   90.00
_cell.angle_beta   90.00
_cell.angle_gamma   90.00
#
_symmetry.space_group_name_H-M   'P 1'
#
loop_
_entity.id
_entity.type
_entity.pdbx_description
1 polymer ?
#
loop_
_entity_poly.entity_id
_entity_poly.type
_entity_poly.pdbx_seq_one_letter_code
_entity_poly.pdbx_strand_id
1 'polypeptide(L)'
;RNAGWLTGAAALAKGEDCEGPDMIFLPEIPFDVDEFMKKVEQLQKEKSSVVVAVSEGVKVADGRYVCELTDNIDYVDAFGHRQLTGTARYLAERISREVGCKTRAIEFNSLQRCASHIVGRVDITEAFQVGGAAVKAAFEGETAKMIILKRISDDPYLCVTDLYDVHKIANVEKKVPREWINEAGDYVTPEFVNYVRPLIQAELTPMMVDGLPRHLRLEDK
;
A
#
# COMPACT_ATOMS: atom_id res chain seq x y z
N ARG A 1 3.11 -5.79 -1.10
CA ARG A 1 2.77 -6.78 -2.13
C ARG A 1 1.69 -7.73 -1.63
N ASN A 2 1.92 -8.45 -0.53
CA ASN A 2 1.06 -9.55 -0.09
C ASN A 2 0.00 -9.11 0.95
N ALA A 3 0.01 -7.87 1.39
CA ALA A 3 -0.98 -7.27 2.27
C ALA A 3 -1.46 -5.94 1.69
N GLY A 4 -2.77 -5.72 1.69
CA GLY A 4 -3.44 -4.65 0.97
C GLY A 4 -3.49 -3.29 1.65
N TRP A 5 -2.82 -3.09 2.78
CA TRP A 5 -2.91 -1.87 3.59
C TRP A 5 -2.65 -0.59 2.79
N LEU A 6 -1.52 -0.56 2.05
CA LEU A 6 -1.15 0.62 1.28
C LEU A 6 -2.10 0.88 0.10
N THR A 7 -2.50 -0.19 -0.59
CA THR A 7 -3.45 -0.08 -1.71
C THR A 7 -4.85 0.31 -1.22
N GLY A 8 -5.31 -0.27 -0.11
CA GLY A 8 -6.58 0.09 0.52
C GLY A 8 -6.61 1.56 0.97
N ALA A 9 -5.48 2.10 1.44
CA ALA A 9 -5.37 3.49 1.84
C ALA A 9 -5.62 4.48 0.68
N ALA A 10 -5.60 4.04 -0.58
CA ALA A 10 -6.04 4.86 -1.72
C ALA A 10 -7.49 5.36 -1.57
N ALA A 11 -8.33 4.65 -0.80
CA ALA A 11 -9.70 5.10 -0.48
C ALA A 11 -9.74 6.46 0.24
N LEU A 12 -8.64 6.85 0.93
CA LEU A 12 -8.54 8.15 1.59
C LEU A 12 -8.50 9.34 0.63
N ALA A 13 -8.17 9.11 -0.65
CA ALA A 13 -8.18 10.14 -1.67
C ALA A 13 -9.60 10.59 -2.06
N LYS A 14 -10.61 9.74 -1.82
CA LYS A 14 -12.00 10.04 -2.15
C LYS A 14 -12.57 11.07 -1.18
N GLY A 15 -13.06 12.18 -1.70
CA GLY A 15 -13.62 13.30 -0.94
C GLY A 15 -14.50 14.18 -1.81
N GLU A 16 -14.76 15.40 -1.36
CA GLU A 16 -15.63 16.36 -2.07
C GLU A 16 -15.06 16.79 -3.43
N ASP A 17 -13.73 16.85 -3.54
CA ASP A 17 -12.98 17.31 -4.71
C ASP A 17 -12.35 16.18 -5.53
N CYS A 18 -12.46 14.94 -5.08
CA CYS A 18 -11.89 13.76 -5.75
C CYS A 18 -12.83 12.56 -5.67
N GLU A 19 -13.30 12.09 -6.82
CA GLU A 19 -14.22 10.94 -6.90
C GLU A 19 -13.50 9.57 -6.89
N GLY A 20 -12.22 9.54 -7.21
CA GLY A 20 -11.45 8.31 -7.30
C GLY A 20 -10.77 7.90 -5.98
N PRO A 21 -10.37 6.65 -5.88
CA PRO A 21 -10.52 5.58 -6.86
C PRO A 21 -11.96 5.02 -6.93
N ASP A 22 -12.34 4.51 -8.10
CA ASP A 22 -13.64 3.86 -8.32
C ASP A 22 -13.65 2.42 -7.82
N MET A 23 -12.51 1.73 -7.96
CA MET A 23 -12.31 0.36 -7.47
C MET A 23 -10.96 0.21 -6.77
N ILE A 24 -10.91 -0.68 -5.79
CA ILE A 24 -9.69 -1.01 -5.04
C ILE A 24 -9.61 -2.53 -4.89
N PHE A 25 -8.55 -3.14 -5.43
CA PHE A 25 -8.34 -4.57 -5.36
C PHE A 25 -7.15 -4.92 -4.47
N LEU A 26 -7.41 -5.72 -3.45
CA LEU A 26 -6.44 -6.13 -2.45
C LEU A 26 -6.01 -7.58 -2.63
N PRO A 27 -4.78 -7.95 -2.21
CA PRO A 27 -4.27 -9.31 -2.40
C PRO A 27 -4.93 -10.36 -1.49
N GLU A 28 -5.76 -9.92 -0.53
CA GLU A 28 -6.51 -10.76 0.40
C GLU A 28 -7.69 -11.49 -0.28
N ILE A 29 -8.14 -10.99 -1.44
CA ILE A 29 -9.27 -11.55 -2.20
C ILE A 29 -8.75 -12.08 -3.53
N PRO A 30 -9.16 -13.27 -3.95
CA PRO A 30 -8.89 -13.74 -5.31
C PRO A 30 -9.43 -12.75 -6.36
N PHE A 31 -8.59 -12.40 -7.31
CA PHE A 31 -8.92 -11.44 -8.35
C PHE A 31 -9.51 -12.15 -9.57
N ASP A 32 -10.73 -11.79 -9.93
CA ASP A 32 -11.37 -12.24 -11.15
C ASP A 32 -11.17 -11.22 -12.28
N VAL A 33 -10.34 -11.57 -13.25
CA VAL A 33 -9.99 -10.68 -14.35
C VAL A 33 -11.18 -10.40 -15.25
N ASP A 34 -12.06 -11.37 -15.49
CA ASP A 34 -13.20 -11.22 -16.41
C ASP A 34 -14.31 -10.38 -15.75
N GLU A 35 -14.53 -10.55 -14.45
CA GLU A 35 -15.43 -9.69 -13.69
C GLU A 35 -14.90 -8.25 -13.60
N PHE A 36 -13.61 -8.09 -13.38
CA PHE A 36 -12.95 -6.79 -13.43
C PHE A 36 -13.16 -6.08 -14.77
N MET A 37 -12.97 -6.78 -15.90
CA MET A 37 -13.17 -6.22 -17.23
C MET A 37 -14.60 -5.76 -17.47
N LYS A 38 -15.60 -6.53 -17.03
CA LYS A 38 -17.02 -6.17 -17.10
C LYS A 38 -17.33 -4.89 -16.30
N LYS A 39 -16.78 -4.78 -15.08
CA LYS A 39 -16.95 -3.59 -14.22
C LYS A 39 -16.32 -2.35 -14.86
N VAL A 40 -15.12 -2.48 -15.42
CA VAL A 40 -14.47 -1.37 -16.14
C VAL A 40 -15.28 -0.93 -17.33
N GLU A 41 -15.79 -1.85 -18.16
CA GLU A 41 -16.63 -1.53 -19.31
C GLU A 41 -17.94 -0.83 -18.90
N GLN A 42 -18.54 -1.25 -17.80
CA GLN A 42 -19.75 -0.60 -17.28
C GLN A 42 -19.44 0.82 -16.80
N LEU A 43 -18.41 0.99 -15.95
CA LEU A 43 -18.03 2.31 -15.42
C LEU A 43 -17.62 3.28 -16.55
N GLN A 44 -16.97 2.77 -17.60
CA GLN A 44 -16.57 3.57 -18.75
C GLN A 44 -17.78 4.15 -19.54
N LYS A 45 -18.96 3.52 -19.46
CA LYS A 45 -20.19 4.05 -20.06
C LYS A 45 -20.80 5.17 -19.21
N GLU A 46 -20.52 5.18 -17.92
CA GLU A 46 -21.10 6.12 -16.95
C GLU A 46 -20.18 7.30 -16.67
N LYS A 47 -18.85 7.11 -16.79
CA LYS A 47 -17.82 8.08 -16.41
C LYS A 47 -16.84 8.35 -17.54
N SER A 48 -16.36 9.59 -17.63
CA SER A 48 -15.33 10.00 -18.59
C SER A 48 -13.95 9.43 -18.25
N SER A 49 -13.69 9.12 -16.97
CA SER A 49 -12.46 8.48 -16.50
C SER A 49 -12.77 7.52 -15.36
N VAL A 50 -12.06 6.40 -15.33
CA VAL A 50 -12.15 5.38 -14.28
C VAL A 50 -10.77 5.21 -13.67
N VAL A 51 -10.69 5.32 -12.33
CA VAL A 51 -9.46 5.18 -11.57
C VAL A 51 -9.52 3.90 -10.74
N VAL A 52 -8.56 3.02 -10.94
CA VAL A 52 -8.46 1.74 -10.23
C VAL A 52 -7.17 1.70 -9.43
N ALA A 53 -7.27 1.43 -8.14
CA ALA A 53 -6.13 1.07 -7.31
C ALA A 53 -6.03 -0.46 -7.20
N VAL A 54 -4.91 -1.02 -7.61
CA VAL A 54 -4.70 -2.47 -7.58
C VAL A 54 -3.38 -2.80 -6.91
N SER A 55 -3.38 -3.77 -6.00
CA SER A 55 -2.14 -4.25 -5.39
C SER A 55 -1.35 -5.09 -6.37
N GLU A 56 -0.03 -4.92 -6.39
CA GLU A 56 0.88 -5.78 -7.17
C GLU A 56 0.78 -7.25 -6.77
N GLY A 57 0.30 -7.53 -5.58
CA GLY A 57 0.19 -8.87 -5.02
C GLY A 57 -1.15 -9.57 -5.27
N VAL A 58 -2.05 -9.02 -6.08
CA VAL A 58 -3.32 -9.69 -6.40
C VAL A 58 -3.09 -10.99 -7.16
N LYS A 59 -3.86 -12.01 -6.81
CA LYS A 59 -3.76 -13.37 -7.38
C LYS A 59 -5.10 -13.81 -7.94
N VAL A 60 -5.06 -14.52 -9.03
CA VAL A 60 -6.23 -15.23 -9.54
C VAL A 60 -6.54 -16.47 -8.67
N ALA A 61 -7.71 -17.08 -8.89
CA ALA A 61 -8.20 -18.19 -8.06
C ALA A 61 -7.26 -19.42 -8.01
N ASP A 62 -6.43 -19.64 -9.02
CA ASP A 62 -5.44 -20.72 -9.06
C ASP A 62 -4.13 -20.40 -8.29
N GLY A 63 -4.04 -19.19 -7.69
CA GLY A 63 -2.92 -18.74 -6.87
C GLY A 63 -1.79 -18.04 -7.63
N ARG A 64 -1.83 -17.95 -8.96
CA ARG A 64 -0.87 -17.15 -9.75
C ARG A 64 -1.09 -15.67 -9.54
N TYR A 65 -0.01 -14.90 -9.53
CA TYR A 65 -0.13 -13.44 -9.56
C TYR A 65 -0.67 -12.96 -10.91
N VAL A 66 -1.46 -11.89 -10.89
CA VAL A 66 -2.01 -11.31 -12.14
C VAL A 66 -0.90 -10.87 -13.10
N CYS A 67 0.21 -10.36 -12.59
CA CYS A 67 1.38 -10.03 -13.43
C CYS A 67 2.00 -11.25 -14.12
N GLU A 68 1.76 -12.47 -13.64
CA GLU A 68 2.24 -13.72 -14.26
C GLU A 68 1.35 -14.19 -15.42
N LEU A 69 0.23 -13.55 -15.67
CA LEU A 69 -0.66 -13.86 -16.79
C LEU A 69 -0.17 -13.27 -18.13
N THR A 70 0.90 -12.51 -18.11
CA THR A 70 1.56 -12.00 -19.32
C THR A 70 2.60 -13.01 -19.84
N ASP A 71 2.78 -13.08 -21.14
CA ASP A 71 3.76 -13.98 -21.78
C ASP A 71 5.22 -13.51 -21.63
N ASN A 72 5.46 -12.36 -20.98
CA ASN A 72 6.76 -11.68 -20.90
C ASN A 72 7.41 -11.75 -19.50
N ILE A 73 7.36 -12.88 -18.81
CA ILE A 73 7.99 -13.02 -17.48
C ILE A 73 9.37 -13.69 -17.63
N ASP A 74 10.40 -12.90 -17.85
CA ASP A 74 11.76 -13.42 -18.08
C ASP A 74 12.81 -13.02 -17.03
N TYR A 75 12.45 -12.30 -15.96
CA TYR A 75 13.46 -11.91 -14.98
C TYR A 75 13.33 -12.62 -13.65
N VAL A 76 14.30 -13.49 -13.37
CA VAL A 76 14.51 -14.11 -12.06
C VAL A 76 15.81 -13.55 -11.48
N ASP A 77 15.78 -13.06 -10.25
CA ASP A 77 16.98 -12.55 -9.59
C ASP A 77 17.97 -13.68 -9.23
N ALA A 78 19.17 -13.32 -8.79
CA ALA A 78 20.22 -14.26 -8.43
C ALA A 78 19.86 -15.20 -7.26
N PHE A 79 18.75 -14.93 -6.55
CA PHE A 79 18.24 -15.74 -5.45
C PHE A 79 17.03 -16.59 -5.83
N GLY A 80 16.67 -16.61 -7.11
CA GLY A 80 15.53 -17.37 -7.62
C GLY A 80 14.16 -16.70 -7.42
N HIS A 81 14.13 -15.41 -7.02
CA HIS A 81 12.88 -14.68 -6.89
C HIS A 81 12.50 -14.07 -8.24
N ARG A 82 11.29 -14.35 -8.66
CA ARG A 82 10.72 -13.66 -9.83
C ARG A 82 10.45 -12.20 -9.48
N GLN A 83 10.84 -11.30 -10.38
CA GLN A 83 10.49 -9.91 -10.26
C GLN A 83 9.03 -9.72 -10.65
N LEU A 84 8.15 -9.78 -9.65
CA LEU A 84 6.71 -9.66 -9.79
C LEU A 84 6.35 -8.16 -9.91
N THR A 85 6.37 -7.65 -11.14
CA THR A 85 5.95 -6.28 -11.50
C THR A 85 5.12 -6.34 -12.77
N GLY A 86 4.23 -5.37 -12.97
CA GLY A 86 3.47 -5.25 -14.20
C GLY A 86 1.99 -5.61 -14.11
N THR A 87 1.43 -5.81 -12.90
CA THR A 87 -0.02 -6.02 -12.74
C THR A 87 -0.83 -4.89 -13.37
N ALA A 88 -0.51 -3.64 -13.05
CA ALA A 88 -1.21 -2.49 -13.63
C ALA A 88 -1.03 -2.41 -15.15
N ARG A 89 0.15 -2.73 -15.65
CA ARG A 89 0.43 -2.76 -17.08
C ARG A 89 -0.37 -3.84 -17.80
N TYR A 90 -0.37 -5.06 -17.29
CA TYR A 90 -1.15 -6.17 -17.86
C TYR A 90 -2.63 -5.81 -17.96
N LEU A 91 -3.22 -5.28 -16.88
CA LEU A 91 -4.63 -4.89 -16.85
C LEU A 91 -4.91 -3.73 -17.81
N ALA A 92 -4.04 -2.72 -17.87
CA ALA A 92 -4.17 -1.60 -18.78
C ALA A 92 -4.11 -2.02 -20.26
N GLU A 93 -3.18 -2.90 -20.62
CA GLU A 93 -3.07 -3.45 -21.98
C GLU A 93 -4.32 -4.27 -22.35
N ARG A 94 -4.84 -5.05 -21.42
CA ARG A 94 -6.05 -5.84 -21.62
C ARG A 94 -7.28 -4.96 -21.82
N ILE A 95 -7.47 -3.93 -20.97
CA ILE A 95 -8.55 -2.95 -21.10
C ILE A 95 -8.46 -2.23 -22.46
N SER A 96 -7.28 -1.76 -22.84
CA SER A 96 -7.08 -1.07 -24.13
C SER A 96 -7.48 -1.92 -25.31
N ARG A 97 -7.14 -3.23 -25.26
CA ARG A 97 -7.44 -4.17 -26.34
C ARG A 97 -8.92 -4.59 -26.39
N GLU A 98 -9.54 -4.85 -25.24
CA GLU A 98 -10.87 -5.47 -25.16
C GLU A 98 -12.00 -4.42 -25.05
N VAL A 99 -11.77 -3.34 -24.31
CA VAL A 99 -12.74 -2.23 -24.16
C VAL A 99 -12.51 -1.13 -25.18
N GLY A 100 -11.29 -1.00 -25.72
CA GLY A 100 -10.95 -0.03 -26.74
C GLY A 100 -10.78 1.41 -26.26
N CYS A 101 -10.65 1.63 -24.94
CA CYS A 101 -10.42 2.94 -24.35
C CYS A 101 -8.93 3.22 -24.09
N LYS A 102 -8.58 4.50 -23.96
CA LYS A 102 -7.22 4.92 -23.60
C LYS A 102 -6.93 4.57 -22.14
N THR A 103 -5.86 3.83 -21.91
CA THR A 103 -5.43 3.41 -20.56
C THR A 103 -4.08 3.97 -20.17
N ARG A 104 -3.81 4.03 -18.88
CA ARG A 104 -2.51 4.37 -18.31
C ARG A 104 -2.25 3.47 -17.10
N ALA A 105 -1.16 2.72 -17.15
CA ALA A 105 -0.62 2.04 -15.98
C ALA A 105 0.31 2.99 -15.23
N ILE A 106 0.07 3.19 -13.94
CA ILE A 106 0.91 4.02 -13.07
C ILE A 106 1.42 3.11 -11.96
N GLU A 107 2.72 2.87 -11.96
CA GLU A 107 3.39 2.08 -10.93
C GLU A 107 4.29 3.01 -10.13
N PHE A 108 3.98 3.17 -8.84
CA PHE A 108 4.74 4.09 -7.99
C PHE A 108 6.15 3.58 -7.68
N ASN A 109 6.31 2.27 -7.56
CA ASN A 109 7.60 1.63 -7.31
C ASN A 109 8.42 2.34 -6.21
N SER A 110 9.62 2.81 -6.57
CA SER A 110 10.50 3.53 -5.65
C SER A 110 10.05 4.96 -5.34
N LEU A 111 9.21 5.58 -6.18
CA LEU A 111 8.80 6.98 -6.00
C LEU A 111 8.08 7.21 -4.66
N GLN A 112 7.18 6.31 -4.28
CA GLN A 112 6.48 6.40 -2.98
C GLN A 112 7.45 6.31 -1.79
N ARG A 113 8.57 5.58 -1.92
CA ARG A 113 9.58 5.42 -0.87
C ARG A 113 10.52 6.61 -0.79
N CYS A 114 10.62 7.38 -1.85
CA CYS A 114 11.51 8.53 -1.95
C CYS A 114 10.78 9.86 -1.74
N ALA A 115 9.46 9.84 -1.52
CA ALA A 115 8.62 11.03 -1.42
C ALA A 115 8.58 11.61 0.02
N SER A 116 9.74 11.81 0.65
CA SER A 116 9.84 12.35 2.02
C SER A 116 9.24 13.75 2.18
N HIS A 117 9.01 14.49 1.09
CA HIS A 117 8.39 15.80 1.08
C HIS A 117 6.86 15.78 1.26
N ILE A 118 6.23 14.59 1.20
CA ILE A 118 4.78 14.41 1.42
C ILE A 118 4.50 13.40 2.53
N VAL A 119 5.38 13.29 3.49
CA VAL A 119 5.24 12.38 4.63
C VAL A 119 4.32 12.95 5.69
N GLY A 120 3.51 12.11 6.35
CA GLY A 120 2.67 12.48 7.48
C GLY A 120 3.47 12.63 8.79
N ARG A 121 3.04 13.55 9.65
CA ARG A 121 3.68 13.76 10.97
C ARG A 121 3.55 12.52 11.85
N VAL A 122 2.40 11.84 11.83
CA VAL A 122 2.16 10.62 12.60
C VAL A 122 3.19 9.57 12.23
N ASP A 123 3.38 9.31 10.94
CA ASP A 123 4.32 8.32 10.42
C ASP A 123 5.77 8.60 10.88
N ILE A 124 6.24 9.84 10.71
CA ILE A 124 7.59 10.24 11.15
C ILE A 124 7.74 10.14 12.68
N THR A 125 6.74 10.59 13.44
CA THR A 125 6.80 10.58 14.88
C THR A 125 6.87 9.15 15.42
N GLU A 126 6.05 8.26 14.89
CA GLU A 126 6.04 6.85 15.27
C GLU A 126 7.34 6.15 14.87
N ALA A 127 7.85 6.43 13.66
CA ALA A 127 9.15 5.90 13.23
C ALA A 127 10.30 6.34 14.16
N PHE A 128 10.30 7.60 14.59
CA PHE A 128 11.28 8.12 15.55
C PHE A 128 11.15 7.46 16.93
N GLN A 129 9.92 7.30 17.43
CA GLN A 129 9.64 6.62 18.69
C GLN A 129 10.10 5.15 18.68
N VAL A 130 9.82 4.43 17.58
CA VAL A 130 10.29 3.04 17.40
C VAL A 130 11.81 2.97 17.43
N GLY A 131 12.52 3.88 16.75
CA GLY A 131 13.98 3.94 16.77
C GLY A 131 14.53 4.19 18.17
N GLY A 132 13.98 5.18 18.88
CA GLY A 132 14.38 5.49 20.26
C GLY A 132 14.11 4.33 21.23
N ALA A 133 12.94 3.69 21.13
CA ALA A 133 12.60 2.53 21.93
C ALA A 133 13.53 1.33 21.66
N ALA A 134 13.93 1.13 20.38
CA ALA A 134 14.86 0.06 20.02
C ALA A 134 16.26 0.27 20.66
N VAL A 135 16.78 1.49 20.61
CA VAL A 135 18.06 1.82 21.27
C VAL A 135 17.97 1.60 22.78
N LYS A 136 16.89 2.06 23.41
CA LYS A 136 16.64 1.88 24.84
C LYS A 136 16.60 0.39 25.20
N ALA A 137 15.82 -0.40 24.50
CA ALA A 137 15.70 -1.84 24.73
C ALA A 137 17.05 -2.57 24.60
N ALA A 138 17.84 -2.22 23.57
CA ALA A 138 19.19 -2.77 23.40
C ALA A 138 20.13 -2.40 24.58
N PHE A 139 20.06 -1.17 25.07
CA PHE A 139 20.83 -0.72 26.22
C PHE A 139 20.42 -1.44 27.53
N GLU A 140 19.13 -1.75 27.67
CA GLU A 140 18.57 -2.53 28.78
C GLU A 140 18.86 -4.04 28.69
N GLY A 141 19.52 -4.49 27.60
CA GLY A 141 19.95 -5.88 27.43
C GLY A 141 18.88 -6.78 26.81
N GLU A 142 17.79 -6.21 26.28
CA GLU A 142 16.77 -6.97 25.56
C GLU A 142 17.35 -7.55 24.27
N THR A 143 17.05 -8.81 23.99
CA THR A 143 17.49 -9.51 22.79
C THR A 143 16.36 -10.34 22.19
N ALA A 144 16.45 -10.63 20.89
CA ALA A 144 15.41 -11.34 20.13
C ALA A 144 14.02 -10.69 20.22
N LYS A 145 13.99 -9.37 20.41
CA LYS A 145 12.76 -8.56 20.44
C LYS A 145 12.69 -7.61 19.26
N MET A 146 11.47 -7.30 18.85
CA MET A 146 11.16 -6.27 17.89
C MET A 146 10.29 -5.22 18.57
N ILE A 147 10.59 -3.94 18.32
CA ILE A 147 9.69 -2.87 18.75
C ILE A 147 8.50 -2.86 17.81
N ILE A 148 7.31 -2.91 18.37
CA ILE A 148 6.06 -2.83 17.65
C ILE A 148 5.32 -1.53 18.00
N LEU A 149 4.47 -1.10 17.09
CA LEU A 149 3.48 -0.05 17.32
C LEU A 149 2.18 -0.70 17.80
N LYS A 150 1.74 -0.31 18.99
CA LYS A 150 0.50 -0.79 19.59
C LYS A 150 -0.50 0.35 19.68
N ARG A 151 -1.50 0.32 18.84
CA ARG A 151 -2.61 1.27 18.87
C ARG A 151 -3.50 0.97 20.06
N ILE A 152 -3.71 1.97 20.91
CA ILE A 152 -4.47 1.84 22.16
C ILE A 152 -5.78 2.63 22.15
N SER A 153 -5.92 3.59 21.23
CA SER A 153 -7.16 4.34 21.01
C SER A 153 -7.25 4.80 19.55
N ASP A 154 -8.47 4.90 19.06
CA ASP A 154 -8.80 5.40 17.73
C ASP A 154 -9.20 6.88 17.74
N ASP A 155 -9.89 7.33 18.79
CA ASP A 155 -10.34 8.70 18.97
C ASP A 155 -10.21 9.12 20.43
N PRO A 156 -9.26 9.99 20.79
CA PRO A 156 -8.17 10.44 19.94
C PRO A 156 -7.21 9.27 19.54
N TYR A 157 -6.58 9.39 18.39
CA TYR A 157 -5.58 8.41 17.98
C TYR A 157 -4.40 8.39 18.95
N LEU A 158 -4.12 7.22 19.54
CA LEU A 158 -2.99 7.00 20.42
C LEU A 158 -2.30 5.69 20.07
N CYS A 159 -1.00 5.79 19.88
CA CYS A 159 -0.12 4.65 19.62
C CYS A 159 1.06 4.69 20.58
N VAL A 160 1.45 3.52 21.08
CA VAL A 160 2.59 3.36 21.96
C VAL A 160 3.54 2.29 21.40
N THR A 161 4.81 2.35 21.78
CA THR A 161 5.76 1.28 21.48
C THR A 161 5.66 0.17 22.51
N ASP A 162 5.82 -1.08 22.05
CA ASP A 162 5.87 -2.26 22.90
C ASP A 162 6.95 -3.22 22.38
N LEU A 163 7.37 -4.17 23.21
CA LEU A 163 8.32 -5.22 22.85
C LEU A 163 7.59 -6.50 22.47
N TYR A 164 8.00 -7.10 21.37
CA TYR A 164 7.42 -8.36 20.93
C TYR A 164 8.50 -9.35 20.49
N ASP A 165 8.25 -10.63 20.69
CA ASP A 165 9.18 -11.70 20.31
C ASP A 165 9.34 -11.75 18.80
N VAL A 166 10.57 -11.57 18.29
CA VAL A 166 10.87 -11.54 16.86
C VAL A 166 10.51 -12.86 16.17
N HIS A 167 10.60 -13.99 16.84
CA HIS A 167 10.28 -15.31 16.30
C HIS A 167 8.77 -15.48 15.99
N LYS A 168 7.92 -14.69 16.66
CA LYS A 168 6.48 -14.69 16.43
C LYS A 168 6.05 -13.75 15.30
N ILE A 169 6.94 -12.86 14.82
CA ILE A 169 6.66 -11.88 13.79
C ILE A 169 7.36 -12.25 12.47
N ALA A 170 8.55 -12.85 12.57
CA ALA A 170 9.34 -13.20 11.38
C ALA A 170 8.54 -14.07 10.41
N ASN A 171 8.46 -13.64 9.15
CA ASN A 171 7.71 -14.28 8.06
C ASN A 171 6.18 -14.37 8.30
N VAL A 172 5.63 -13.57 9.21
CA VAL A 172 4.18 -13.48 9.43
C VAL A 172 3.68 -12.17 8.79
N GLU A 173 2.72 -12.30 7.88
CA GLU A 173 2.08 -11.16 7.22
C GLU A 173 0.79 -10.79 7.96
N LYS A 174 0.69 -9.54 8.41
CA LYS A 174 -0.56 -8.97 8.91
C LYS A 174 -1.41 -8.52 7.73
N LYS A 175 -2.40 -9.32 7.37
CA LYS A 175 -3.34 -9.03 6.28
C LYS A 175 -4.44 -8.06 6.71
N VAL A 176 -5.06 -7.42 5.72
CA VAL A 176 -6.30 -6.66 5.93
C VAL A 176 -7.40 -7.63 6.31
N PRO A 177 -8.15 -7.38 7.41
CA PRO A 177 -9.28 -8.22 7.79
C PRO A 177 -10.32 -8.30 6.67
N ARG A 178 -10.91 -9.49 6.46
CA ARG A 178 -11.91 -9.70 5.39
C ARG A 178 -13.12 -8.80 5.54
N GLU A 179 -13.53 -8.56 6.77
CA GLU A 179 -14.66 -7.68 7.12
C GLU A 179 -14.42 -6.20 6.80
N TRP A 180 -13.18 -5.82 6.50
CA TRP A 180 -12.82 -4.47 6.06
C TRP A 180 -12.74 -4.31 4.55
N ILE A 181 -13.08 -5.36 3.83
CA ILE A 181 -13.23 -5.38 2.37
C ILE A 181 -14.71 -5.59 2.09
N ASN A 182 -15.29 -4.83 1.15
CA ASN A 182 -16.69 -4.96 0.81
C ASN A 182 -17.03 -6.38 0.30
N GLU A 183 -18.32 -6.69 0.23
CA GLU A 183 -18.78 -8.01 -0.18
C GLU A 183 -18.34 -8.37 -1.62
N ALA A 184 -18.36 -7.37 -2.51
CA ALA A 184 -17.94 -7.52 -3.91
C ALA A 184 -16.41 -7.70 -4.09
N GLY A 185 -15.59 -7.46 -3.04
CA GLY A 185 -14.13 -7.60 -3.10
C GLY A 185 -13.41 -6.54 -3.92
N ASP A 186 -14.08 -5.46 -4.27
CA ASP A 186 -13.58 -4.40 -5.16
C ASP A 186 -13.46 -3.01 -4.50
N TYR A 187 -13.64 -2.94 -3.19
CA TYR A 187 -13.45 -1.73 -2.39
C TYR A 187 -13.26 -2.05 -0.90
N VAL A 188 -12.81 -1.06 -0.14
CA VAL A 188 -12.68 -1.17 1.33
C VAL A 188 -13.87 -0.54 2.04
N THR A 189 -14.14 -1.01 3.27
CA THR A 189 -15.25 -0.52 4.08
C THR A 189 -14.91 0.78 4.82
N PRO A 190 -15.90 1.51 5.34
CA PRO A 190 -15.66 2.68 6.18
C PRO A 190 -14.79 2.40 7.42
N GLU A 191 -14.86 1.19 7.99
CA GLU A 191 -14.04 0.77 9.12
C GLU A 191 -12.56 0.77 8.76
N PHE A 192 -12.20 0.26 7.57
CA PHE A 192 -10.84 0.36 7.06
C PHE A 192 -10.40 1.82 6.92
N VAL A 193 -11.23 2.66 6.29
CA VAL A 193 -10.94 4.09 6.10
C VAL A 193 -10.72 4.80 7.44
N ASN A 194 -11.58 4.53 8.43
CA ASN A 194 -11.44 5.09 9.77
C ASN A 194 -10.17 4.61 10.48
N TYR A 195 -9.79 3.36 10.28
CA TYR A 195 -8.54 2.82 10.83
C TYR A 195 -7.30 3.48 10.26
N VAL A 196 -7.24 3.73 8.95
CA VAL A 196 -6.04 4.27 8.31
C VAL A 196 -5.99 5.81 8.28
N ARG A 197 -7.13 6.50 8.41
CA ARG A 197 -7.20 7.97 8.34
C ARG A 197 -6.26 8.71 9.30
N PRO A 198 -6.12 8.33 10.58
CA PRO A 198 -5.21 9.02 11.49
C PRO A 198 -3.74 8.99 11.04
N LEU A 199 -3.35 7.97 10.26
CA LEU A 199 -1.97 7.77 9.84
C LEU A 199 -1.49 8.79 8.79
N ILE A 200 -2.41 9.45 8.08
CA ILE A 200 -2.07 10.50 7.10
C ILE A 200 -2.30 11.91 7.65
N GLN A 201 -2.76 12.04 8.88
CA GLN A 201 -3.05 13.35 9.49
C GLN A 201 -1.78 14.07 9.95
N ALA A 202 -1.93 15.38 10.13
CA ALA A 202 -0.90 16.31 10.55
C ALA A 202 0.24 16.42 9.51
N GLU A 203 0.07 17.36 8.63
CA GLU A 203 1.05 17.71 7.59
C GLU A 203 2.39 18.15 8.19
N LEU A 204 3.46 17.82 7.49
CA LEU A 204 4.79 18.36 7.73
C LEU A 204 5.19 19.24 6.57
N THR A 205 5.61 20.46 6.87
CA THR A 205 6.24 21.32 5.88
C THR A 205 7.69 20.88 5.72
N PRO A 206 8.11 20.34 4.57
CA PRO A 206 9.50 19.98 4.36
C PRO A 206 10.39 21.20 4.36
N MET A 207 11.61 21.08 4.87
CA MET A 207 12.61 22.15 4.72
C MET A 207 13.02 22.23 3.25
N MET A 208 12.72 23.35 2.61
CA MET A 208 13.05 23.61 1.20
C MET A 208 14.21 24.60 1.11
N VAL A 209 15.19 24.34 0.24
CA VAL A 209 16.25 25.27 -0.12
C VAL A 209 16.39 25.27 -1.64
N ASP A 210 16.29 26.42 -2.24
CA ASP A 210 16.36 26.60 -3.70
C ASP A 210 15.36 25.71 -4.46
N GLY A 211 14.15 25.55 -3.90
CA GLY A 211 13.08 24.72 -4.49
C GLY A 211 13.24 23.21 -4.31
N LEU A 212 14.26 22.76 -3.59
CA LEU A 212 14.54 21.32 -3.37
C LEU A 212 14.36 20.96 -1.89
N PRO A 213 13.75 19.80 -1.59
CA PRO A 213 13.67 19.31 -0.22
C PRO A 213 15.06 18.95 0.31
N ARG A 214 15.33 19.33 1.54
CA ARG A 214 16.55 18.95 2.24
C ARG A 214 16.37 17.62 2.96
N HIS A 215 17.43 16.82 2.92
CA HIS A 215 17.53 15.56 3.63
C HIS A 215 18.63 15.65 4.67
N LEU A 216 18.40 15.02 5.82
CA LEU A 216 19.44 14.85 6.83
C LEU A 216 20.56 13.98 6.25
N ARG A 217 21.80 14.49 6.30
CA ARG A 217 22.99 13.71 6.00
C ARG A 217 23.63 13.32 7.32
N LEU A 218 23.79 12.02 7.54
CA LEU A 218 24.63 11.53 8.62
C LEU A 218 26.07 11.71 8.17
N GLU A 219 26.85 12.50 8.91
CA GLU A 219 28.27 12.62 8.65
C GLU A 219 28.97 11.36 9.21
N ASP A 220 29.75 10.72 8.36
CA ASP A 220 30.69 9.69 8.80
C ASP A 220 31.75 10.35 9.69
N LYS A 221 31.72 10.03 11.00
CA LYS A 221 32.74 10.46 11.95
C LYS A 221 33.86 9.45 12.02
#